data_1d5736ec6ce0d53bda920d0c4b33d3d7
#
_entry.id   1d5736ec6ce0d53bda920d0c4b33d3d7
#
_cell.length_a   1.000
_cell.length_b   1.000
_cell.length_c   1.000
_cell.angle_alpha   90.00
_cell.angle_beta   90.00
_cell.angle_gamma   90.00
#
_symmetry.space_group_name_H-M   'P 1'
#
loop_
_entity.id
_entity.type
_entity.pdbx_description
1 polymer ?
#
loop_
_entity_poly.entity_id
_entity_poly.type
_entity_poly.pdbx_seq_one_letter_code
_entity_poly.pdbx_strand_id
1 'polypeptide(L)'
;MLNGLANINIELTSRCNKNCWMCGRRKVDREYPELALKYGDMDFSLLEKIASEVPAGIVVQLHNNGEPLLYPRFGEAVRLFRDTGNIVNIVTNGKLLLEKADEIIDNLDTLSVSVFEKDEDAGEQYDILEKFLALKGARKPFTSLRLIGDVDAAPYKKFNTLIIRRVLHSPMGSFRYRKLNPTVPEIGICLDFLNHLAINKDGDVSICVRFDPKRLGVLGNIRENTLDELWNSPQRLAWKEAHIAGRRDKIPLCSYCQFWGVPTGFDPSEVAD
;
A
#
# COMPACT_ATOMS: atom_id res chain seq x y z
N MET A 1 -15.50 -13.71 13.14
CA MET A 1 -14.06 -14.09 13.03
C MET A 1 -13.53 -13.69 11.66
N LEU A 2 -12.38 -13.05 11.61
CA LEU A 2 -11.73 -12.55 10.38
C LEU A 2 -11.04 -13.68 9.60
N ASN A 3 -11.74 -14.79 9.36
CA ASN A 3 -11.18 -15.97 8.73
C ASN A 3 -10.70 -15.67 7.31
N GLY A 4 -9.42 -15.96 7.05
CA GLY A 4 -8.77 -15.74 5.75
C GLY A 4 -8.22 -14.33 5.57
N LEU A 5 -8.38 -13.40 6.54
CA LEU A 5 -7.66 -12.15 6.53
C LEU A 5 -6.17 -12.43 6.84
N ALA A 6 -5.30 -12.08 5.92
CA ALA A 6 -3.85 -12.27 6.07
C ALA A 6 -3.09 -10.94 6.16
N ASN A 7 -3.72 -9.87 5.72
CA ASN A 7 -3.06 -8.60 5.53
C ASN A 7 -4.04 -7.43 5.68
N ILE A 8 -3.59 -6.36 6.32
CA ILE A 8 -4.36 -5.12 6.44
C ILE A 8 -3.47 -3.91 6.17
N ASN A 9 -3.93 -3.01 5.28
CA ASN A 9 -3.31 -1.70 5.11
C ASN A 9 -4.02 -0.65 5.97
N ILE A 10 -3.25 0.17 6.64
CA ILE A 10 -3.75 1.27 7.47
C ILE A 10 -3.05 2.56 7.05
N GLU A 11 -3.82 3.51 6.54
CA GLU A 11 -3.32 4.83 6.17
C GLU A 11 -3.14 5.69 7.43
N LEU A 12 -1.93 5.71 7.99
CA LEU A 12 -1.62 6.55 9.16
C LEU A 12 -1.80 8.03 8.86
N THR A 13 -1.41 8.44 7.65
CA THR A 13 -1.53 9.82 7.16
C THR A 13 -1.77 9.81 5.66
N SER A 14 -2.54 10.75 5.21
CA SER A 14 -2.72 11.02 3.78
C SER A 14 -1.81 12.14 3.28
N ARG A 15 -1.02 12.78 4.15
CA ARG A 15 -0.01 13.77 3.78
C ARG A 15 1.19 13.10 3.12
N CYS A 16 1.81 13.77 2.18
CA CYS A 16 3.00 13.29 1.50
C CYS A 16 3.93 14.46 1.19
N ASN A 17 5.23 14.27 1.41
CA ASN A 17 6.29 15.25 1.13
C ASN A 17 6.87 15.11 -0.30
N LYS A 18 6.22 14.29 -1.16
CA LYS A 18 6.50 14.21 -2.61
C LYS A 18 5.27 14.61 -3.43
N ASN A 19 5.53 15.12 -4.62
CA ASN A 19 4.51 15.46 -5.61
C ASN A 19 4.71 14.64 -6.89
N CYS A 20 4.69 13.31 -6.75
CA CYS A 20 4.96 12.40 -7.86
C CYS A 20 3.97 12.62 -9.02
N TRP A 21 4.48 12.73 -10.23
CA TRP A 21 3.69 12.99 -11.43
C TRP A 21 2.60 11.94 -11.70
N MET A 22 2.87 10.67 -11.33
CA MET A 22 1.96 9.54 -11.52
C MET A 22 0.97 9.36 -10.37
N CYS A 23 1.06 10.13 -9.29
CA CYS A 23 0.21 9.95 -8.13
C CYS A 23 -1.26 10.23 -8.46
N GLY A 24 -2.10 9.18 -8.37
CA GLY A 24 -3.53 9.29 -8.63
C GLY A 24 -4.22 10.32 -7.76
N ARG A 25 -3.80 10.44 -6.49
CA ARG A 25 -4.32 11.44 -5.57
C ARG A 25 -4.01 12.86 -6.03
N ARG A 26 -2.74 13.14 -6.38
CA ARG A 26 -2.34 14.47 -6.90
C ARG A 26 -3.03 14.81 -8.20
N LYS A 27 -3.31 13.83 -9.03
CA LYS A 27 -4.08 14.03 -10.25
C LYS A 27 -5.52 14.40 -9.94
N VAL A 28 -6.17 13.70 -8.99
CA VAL A 28 -7.54 14.01 -8.57
C VAL A 28 -7.62 15.41 -7.99
N ASP A 29 -6.69 15.80 -7.11
CA ASP A 29 -6.66 17.14 -6.51
C ASP A 29 -6.62 18.24 -7.59
N ARG A 30 -5.95 17.98 -8.72
CA ARG A 30 -5.76 18.94 -9.82
C ARG A 30 -6.90 18.95 -10.83
N GLU A 31 -7.35 17.75 -11.23
CA GLU A 31 -8.23 17.56 -12.39
C GLU A 31 -9.69 17.25 -12.01
N TYR A 32 -9.90 16.82 -10.75
CA TYR A 32 -11.21 16.42 -10.23
C TYR A 32 -11.38 16.90 -8.77
N PRO A 33 -11.32 18.23 -8.53
CA PRO A 33 -11.29 18.77 -7.16
C PRO A 33 -12.53 18.41 -6.34
N GLU A 34 -13.65 18.11 -7.00
CA GLU A 34 -14.87 17.62 -6.35
C GLU A 34 -14.73 16.23 -5.73
N LEU A 35 -13.73 15.46 -6.17
CA LEU A 35 -13.38 14.14 -5.62
C LEU A 35 -12.17 14.20 -4.69
N ALA A 36 -11.58 15.37 -4.48
CA ALA A 36 -10.40 15.53 -3.65
C ALA A 36 -10.70 15.22 -2.19
N LEU A 37 -9.86 14.38 -1.57
CA LEU A 37 -9.99 14.03 -0.16
C LEU A 37 -9.14 14.97 0.69
N LYS A 38 -9.65 15.36 1.86
CA LYS A 38 -8.88 16.19 2.81
C LYS A 38 -7.63 15.44 3.27
N TYR A 39 -6.49 16.15 3.24
CA TYR A 39 -5.26 15.65 3.82
C TYR A 39 -5.31 15.72 5.35
N GLY A 40 -4.67 14.77 6.01
CA GLY A 40 -4.59 14.73 7.46
C GLY A 40 -4.03 13.42 7.98
N ASP A 41 -4.07 13.28 9.28
CA ASP A 41 -3.58 12.14 10.01
C ASP A 41 -4.75 11.33 10.58
N MET A 42 -4.55 10.03 10.75
CA MET A 42 -5.45 9.17 11.50
C MET A 42 -5.40 9.56 12.98
N ASP A 43 -6.56 9.67 13.59
CA ASP A 43 -6.66 9.83 15.04
C ASP A 43 -6.05 8.60 15.73
N PHE A 44 -5.19 8.81 16.71
CA PHE A 44 -4.52 7.70 17.38
C PHE A 44 -5.49 6.80 18.16
N SER A 45 -6.56 7.36 18.72
CA SER A 45 -7.60 6.56 19.39
C SER A 45 -8.34 5.63 18.41
N LEU A 46 -8.48 6.06 17.14
CA LEU A 46 -9.01 5.20 16.09
C LEU A 46 -8.02 4.08 15.75
N LEU A 47 -6.72 4.38 15.73
CA LEU A 47 -5.68 3.39 15.51
C LEU A 47 -5.63 2.34 16.64
N GLU A 48 -5.81 2.76 17.89
CA GLU A 48 -5.92 1.87 19.05
C GLU A 48 -7.14 0.94 18.93
N LYS A 49 -8.29 1.50 18.51
CA LYS A 49 -9.48 0.68 18.21
C LYS A 49 -9.19 -0.37 17.15
N ILE A 50 -8.58 0.05 16.02
CA ILE A 50 -8.22 -0.88 14.94
C ILE A 50 -7.30 -1.98 15.48
N ALA A 51 -6.26 -1.63 16.25
CA ALA A 51 -5.31 -2.59 16.78
C ALA A 51 -5.96 -3.61 17.74
N SER A 52 -6.97 -3.20 18.48
CA SER A 52 -7.72 -4.10 19.38
C SER A 52 -8.58 -5.14 18.63
N GLU A 53 -8.88 -4.89 17.36
CA GLU A 53 -9.73 -5.77 16.54
C GLU A 53 -8.92 -6.61 15.53
N VAL A 54 -7.68 -6.22 15.25
CA VAL A 54 -6.78 -6.92 14.33
C VAL A 54 -6.22 -8.19 15.00
N PRO A 55 -6.41 -9.39 14.42
CA PRO A 55 -5.87 -10.60 14.98
C PRO A 55 -4.33 -10.61 14.95
N ALA A 56 -3.72 -11.22 15.95
CA ALA A 56 -2.27 -11.43 15.96
C ALA A 56 -1.81 -12.30 14.77
N GLY A 57 -0.55 -12.13 14.36
CA GLY A 57 0.09 -12.97 13.34
C GLY A 57 -0.18 -12.60 11.90
N ILE A 58 -0.98 -11.57 11.62
CA ILE A 58 -1.17 -11.08 10.26
C ILE A 58 -0.19 -9.94 9.91
N VAL A 59 -0.08 -9.64 8.63
CA VAL A 59 0.74 -8.51 8.16
C VAL A 59 -0.04 -7.21 8.29
N VAL A 60 0.49 -6.27 9.06
CA VAL A 60 -0.04 -4.90 9.16
C VAL A 60 0.85 -3.96 8.38
N GLN A 61 0.30 -3.37 7.34
CA GLN A 61 0.98 -2.42 6.47
C GLN A 61 0.55 -0.99 6.84
N LEU A 62 1.41 -0.25 7.53
CA LEU A 62 1.12 1.10 8.02
C LEU A 62 1.33 2.17 6.94
N HIS A 63 0.79 1.93 5.76
CA HIS A 63 0.83 2.87 4.62
C HIS A 63 -0.36 2.68 3.70
N ASN A 64 -0.70 3.72 2.94
CA ASN A 64 -1.63 3.66 1.80
C ASN A 64 -1.34 4.82 0.83
N ASN A 65 -2.08 5.92 0.88
CA ASN A 65 -2.00 7.01 -0.11
C ASN A 65 -1.09 8.18 0.28
N GLY A 66 -0.55 8.20 1.47
CA GLY A 66 0.37 9.22 2.00
C GLY A 66 1.80 8.69 2.17
N GLU A 67 2.62 9.47 2.88
CA GLU A 67 3.94 9.06 3.33
C GLU A 67 3.87 8.70 4.82
N PRO A 68 4.00 7.43 5.21
CA PRO A 68 3.81 7.00 6.60
C PRO A 68 4.77 7.66 7.59
N LEU A 69 6.00 7.98 7.18
CA LEU A 69 7.01 8.60 8.03
C LEU A 69 6.67 10.05 8.41
N LEU A 70 5.68 10.68 7.76
CA LEU A 70 5.13 11.98 8.18
C LEU A 70 4.13 11.89 9.34
N TYR A 71 3.71 10.67 9.73
CA TYR A 71 2.79 10.54 10.84
C TYR A 71 3.49 10.93 12.16
N PRO A 72 2.94 11.88 12.93
CA PRO A 72 3.64 12.43 14.13
C PRO A 72 3.96 11.37 15.19
N ARG A 73 3.10 10.34 15.31
CA ARG A 73 3.23 9.26 16.29
C ARG A 73 3.64 7.95 15.63
N PHE A 74 4.49 8.00 14.58
CA PHE A 74 4.85 6.84 13.78
C PHE A 74 5.44 5.70 14.63
N GLY A 75 6.43 5.98 15.48
CA GLY A 75 7.05 4.96 16.34
C GLY A 75 6.07 4.33 17.34
N GLU A 76 5.09 5.07 17.84
CA GLU A 76 4.03 4.54 18.70
C GLU A 76 3.09 3.62 17.91
N ALA A 77 2.72 4.02 16.69
CA ALA A 77 1.90 3.20 15.80
C ALA A 77 2.58 1.87 15.45
N VAL A 78 3.89 1.87 15.20
CA VAL A 78 4.66 0.65 14.96
C VAL A 78 4.63 -0.27 16.18
N ARG A 79 4.92 0.26 17.36
CA ARG A 79 4.91 -0.52 18.62
C ARG A 79 3.53 -1.12 18.90
N LEU A 80 2.47 -0.34 18.68
CA LEU A 80 1.10 -0.78 18.94
C LEU A 80 0.77 -2.12 18.24
N PHE A 81 1.14 -2.27 16.97
CA PHE A 81 0.88 -3.51 16.23
C PHE A 81 1.94 -4.60 16.47
N ARG A 82 3.19 -4.22 16.67
CA ARG A 82 4.23 -5.20 17.02
C ARG A 82 3.93 -5.88 18.35
N ASP A 83 3.51 -5.11 19.36
CA ASP A 83 3.25 -5.62 20.71
C ASP A 83 1.99 -6.49 20.76
N THR A 84 1.10 -6.39 19.76
CA THR A 84 -0.02 -7.33 19.55
C THR A 84 0.37 -8.55 18.71
N GLY A 85 1.65 -8.73 18.39
CA GLY A 85 2.17 -9.93 17.71
C GLY A 85 1.97 -9.93 16.19
N ASN A 86 1.80 -8.76 15.58
CA ASN A 86 1.67 -8.63 14.13
C ASN A 86 3.02 -8.40 13.44
N ILE A 87 3.09 -8.72 12.15
CA ILE A 87 4.24 -8.44 11.29
C ILE A 87 4.06 -7.03 10.73
N VAL A 88 4.88 -6.08 11.16
CA VAL A 88 4.71 -4.67 10.78
C VAL A 88 5.57 -4.31 9.57
N ASN A 89 4.88 -3.78 8.55
CA ASN A 89 5.45 -3.36 7.27
C ASN A 89 5.13 -1.90 6.96
N ILE A 90 6.04 -1.23 6.25
CA ILE A 90 5.75 0.03 5.57
C ILE A 90 6.30 0.05 4.13
N VAL A 91 5.66 0.88 3.30
CA VAL A 91 6.23 1.36 2.04
C VAL A 91 6.38 2.87 2.14
N THR A 92 7.57 3.36 1.85
CA THR A 92 7.94 4.78 1.97
C THR A 92 8.55 5.31 0.67
N ASN A 93 8.49 6.61 0.48
CA ASN A 93 9.23 7.31 -0.57
C ASN A 93 10.72 7.54 -0.21
N GLY A 94 11.12 7.20 1.00
CA GLY A 94 12.51 7.22 1.44
C GLY A 94 13.09 8.56 1.92
N LYS A 95 12.39 9.68 1.76
CA LYS A 95 12.96 11.01 2.11
C LYS A 95 13.26 11.20 3.60
N LEU A 96 12.54 10.50 4.48
CA LEU A 96 12.67 10.63 5.94
C LEU A 96 13.38 9.45 6.61
N LEU A 97 14.03 8.56 5.84
CA LEU A 97 14.65 7.35 6.38
C LEU A 97 15.71 7.63 7.44
N LEU A 98 16.56 8.66 7.24
CA LEU A 98 17.60 9.01 8.20
C LEU A 98 17.02 9.70 9.42
N GLU A 99 16.04 10.60 9.24
CA GLU A 99 15.38 11.31 10.34
C GLU A 99 14.62 10.34 11.26
N LYS A 100 14.01 9.31 10.68
CA LYS A 100 13.20 8.31 11.38
C LYS A 100 13.93 6.99 11.64
N ALA A 101 15.25 6.96 11.50
CA ALA A 101 16.03 5.72 11.59
C ALA A 101 15.81 4.99 12.91
N ASP A 102 15.78 5.69 14.05
CA ASP A 102 15.57 5.10 15.38
C ASP A 102 14.15 4.53 15.57
N GLU A 103 13.16 5.07 14.84
CA GLU A 103 11.80 4.54 14.87
C GLU A 103 11.62 3.35 13.91
N ILE A 104 12.52 3.18 12.94
CA ILE A 104 12.47 2.16 11.88
C ILE A 104 13.34 0.94 12.24
N ILE A 105 14.63 1.19 12.58
CA ILE A 105 15.62 0.13 12.79
C ILE A 105 15.26 -0.67 14.03
N ASP A 106 15.23 -1.99 13.90
CA ASP A 106 14.85 -2.98 14.92
C ASP A 106 13.37 -2.89 15.39
N ASN A 107 12.57 -1.98 14.82
CA ASN A 107 11.15 -1.81 15.15
C ASN A 107 10.21 -2.34 14.07
N LEU A 108 10.59 -2.27 12.80
CA LEU A 108 9.83 -2.84 11.70
C LEU A 108 10.34 -4.24 11.34
N ASP A 109 9.46 -5.09 10.83
CA ASP A 109 9.86 -6.39 10.26
C ASP A 109 10.33 -6.23 8.82
N THR A 110 9.57 -5.47 8.02
CA THR A 110 9.91 -5.23 6.61
C THR A 110 9.72 -3.76 6.22
N LEU A 111 10.57 -3.31 5.30
CA LEU A 111 10.57 -1.96 4.75
C LEU A 111 10.71 -2.05 3.23
N SER A 112 9.82 -1.39 2.50
CA SER A 112 9.98 -1.21 1.06
C SER A 112 10.18 0.25 0.73
N VAL A 113 11.24 0.57 0.00
CA VAL A 113 11.48 1.93 -0.49
C VAL A 113 11.07 2.02 -1.95
N SER A 114 10.15 2.93 -2.28
CA SER A 114 9.66 3.14 -3.62
C SER A 114 10.56 4.12 -4.38
N VAL A 115 11.08 3.66 -5.52
CA VAL A 115 11.84 4.46 -6.48
C VAL A 115 11.00 4.58 -7.75
N PHE A 116 10.78 5.79 -8.22
CA PHE A 116 9.86 6.05 -9.32
C PHE A 116 10.60 6.51 -10.57
N GLU A 117 10.08 6.16 -11.73
CA GLU A 117 10.55 6.74 -12.97
C GLU A 117 10.32 8.26 -12.98
N LYS A 118 11.24 9.01 -13.58
CA LYS A 118 11.15 10.48 -13.73
C LYS A 118 10.97 11.22 -12.38
N ASP A 119 11.60 10.71 -11.33
CA ASP A 119 11.60 11.34 -10.02
C ASP A 119 12.66 12.46 -9.99
N GLU A 120 12.22 13.69 -9.79
CA GLU A 120 13.13 14.85 -9.71
C GLU A 120 14.05 14.76 -8.47
N ASP A 121 13.62 14.07 -7.41
CA ASP A 121 14.37 13.89 -6.18
C ASP A 121 15.21 12.59 -6.17
N ALA A 122 15.37 11.90 -7.30
CA ALA A 122 15.99 10.56 -7.33
C ALA A 122 17.43 10.53 -6.78
N GLY A 123 18.23 11.57 -7.05
CA GLY A 123 19.61 11.68 -6.53
C GLY A 123 19.63 11.83 -5.01
N GLU A 124 18.83 12.73 -4.45
CA GLU A 124 18.72 12.92 -3.00
C GLU A 124 18.23 11.63 -2.31
N GLN A 125 17.21 10.98 -2.87
CA GLN A 125 16.70 9.72 -2.36
C GLN A 125 17.77 8.62 -2.35
N TYR A 126 18.57 8.55 -3.42
CA TYR A 126 19.64 7.58 -3.52
C TYR A 126 20.67 7.75 -2.40
N ASP A 127 21.12 8.98 -2.14
CA ASP A 127 22.09 9.30 -1.08
C ASP A 127 21.54 8.99 0.32
N ILE A 128 20.27 9.31 0.57
CA ILE A 128 19.60 8.99 1.82
C ILE A 128 19.51 7.47 2.01
N LEU A 129 19.15 6.74 0.96
CA LEU A 129 19.04 5.29 0.98
C LEU A 129 20.39 4.62 1.27
N GLU A 130 21.46 5.07 0.62
CA GLU A 130 22.82 4.56 0.84
C GLU A 130 23.24 4.73 2.31
N LYS A 131 23.08 5.93 2.87
CA LYS A 131 23.41 6.24 4.26
C LYS A 131 22.55 5.44 5.24
N PHE A 132 21.25 5.31 4.97
CA PHE A 132 20.34 4.53 5.81
C PHE A 132 20.71 3.05 5.83
N LEU A 133 21.00 2.46 4.67
CA LEU A 133 21.39 1.06 4.58
C LEU A 133 22.73 0.80 5.28
N ALA A 134 23.68 1.73 5.18
CA ALA A 134 24.94 1.66 5.92
C ALA A 134 24.72 1.73 7.44
N LEU A 135 23.87 2.67 7.90
CA LEU A 135 23.50 2.81 9.31
C LEU A 135 22.79 1.57 9.84
N LYS A 136 21.84 1.03 9.08
CA LYS A 136 21.07 -0.17 9.43
C LYS A 136 21.96 -1.41 9.50
N GLY A 137 22.87 -1.58 8.56
CA GLY A 137 23.68 -2.79 8.43
C GLY A 137 22.81 -4.05 8.30
N ALA A 138 23.14 -5.10 9.05
CA ALA A 138 22.41 -6.37 9.05
C ALA A 138 21.16 -6.39 9.95
N ARG A 139 20.87 -5.29 10.65
CA ARG A 139 19.70 -5.20 11.56
C ARG A 139 18.39 -5.20 10.78
N LYS A 140 17.28 -5.46 11.47
CA LYS A 140 15.92 -5.25 10.93
C LYS A 140 15.72 -3.77 10.57
N PRO A 141 14.80 -3.48 9.64
CA PRO A 141 13.90 -4.37 8.89
C PRO A 141 14.59 -5.08 7.71
N PHE A 142 14.01 -6.20 7.25
CA PHE A 142 14.32 -6.67 5.91
C PHE A 142 13.90 -5.59 4.91
N THR A 143 14.84 -5.12 4.11
CA THR A 143 14.62 -3.97 3.22
C THR A 143 14.57 -4.41 1.77
N SER A 144 13.58 -3.89 1.03
CA SER A 144 13.46 -4.09 -0.42
C SER A 144 13.31 -2.75 -1.14
N LEU A 145 13.72 -2.70 -2.41
CA LEU A 145 13.53 -1.58 -3.31
C LEU A 145 12.42 -1.92 -4.30
N ARG A 146 11.43 -1.06 -4.43
CA ARG A 146 10.35 -1.18 -5.41
C ARG A 146 10.60 -0.18 -6.53
N LEU A 147 11.14 -0.65 -7.65
CA LEU A 147 11.31 0.16 -8.85
C LEU A 147 9.97 0.22 -9.59
N ILE A 148 9.42 1.41 -9.73
CA ILE A 148 8.06 1.64 -10.25
C ILE A 148 8.15 2.41 -11.55
N GLY A 149 7.72 1.77 -12.63
CA GLY A 149 7.88 2.27 -13.99
C GLY A 149 9.26 1.91 -14.55
N ASP A 150 9.71 2.70 -15.53
CA ASP A 150 10.99 2.50 -16.22
C ASP A 150 12.14 3.13 -15.41
N VAL A 151 12.63 2.37 -14.43
CA VAL A 151 13.75 2.76 -13.57
C VAL A 151 14.93 1.85 -13.84
N ASP A 152 16.11 2.43 -14.13
CA ASP A 152 17.36 1.66 -14.21
C ASP A 152 17.71 1.05 -12.85
N ALA A 153 17.81 -0.27 -12.81
CA ALA A 153 18.17 -1.01 -11.60
C ALA A 153 19.69 -1.06 -11.33
N ALA A 154 20.52 -0.78 -12.33
CA ALA A 154 21.97 -0.97 -12.22
C ALA A 154 22.59 -0.22 -11.03
N PRO A 155 22.27 1.07 -10.77
CA PRO A 155 22.82 1.80 -9.62
C PRO A 155 22.47 1.17 -8.26
N TYR A 156 21.30 0.51 -8.17
CA TYR A 156 20.78 -0.04 -6.91
C TYR A 156 21.32 -1.43 -6.56
N LYS A 157 21.91 -2.14 -7.53
CA LYS A 157 22.45 -3.50 -7.31
C LYS A 157 23.53 -3.55 -6.23
N LYS A 158 24.30 -2.47 -6.05
CA LYS A 158 25.33 -2.39 -5.03
C LYS A 158 24.82 -2.47 -3.59
N PHE A 159 23.54 -2.16 -3.36
CA PHE A 159 22.95 -2.20 -2.02
C PHE A 159 22.67 -3.61 -1.50
N ASN A 160 22.79 -4.62 -2.36
CA ASN A 160 22.54 -6.03 -2.01
C ASN A 160 21.19 -6.23 -1.29
N THR A 161 20.16 -5.54 -1.76
CA THR A 161 18.78 -5.62 -1.28
C THR A 161 17.89 -6.29 -2.33
N LEU A 162 16.75 -6.81 -1.90
CA LEU A 162 15.75 -7.32 -2.84
C LEU A 162 15.21 -6.17 -3.70
N ILE A 163 15.33 -6.31 -5.02
CA ILE A 163 14.78 -5.38 -6.01
C ILE A 163 13.50 -5.98 -6.61
N ILE A 164 12.39 -5.25 -6.51
CA ILE A 164 11.09 -5.65 -7.02
C ILE A 164 10.66 -4.63 -8.08
N ARG A 165 10.46 -5.06 -9.32
CA ARG A 165 9.92 -4.20 -10.37
C ARG A 165 8.40 -4.13 -10.32
N ARG A 166 7.85 -2.96 -10.57
CA ARG A 166 6.41 -2.70 -10.59
C ARG A 166 6.03 -1.83 -11.77
N VAL A 167 4.93 -2.16 -12.43
CA VAL A 167 4.33 -1.28 -13.43
C VAL A 167 3.49 -0.18 -12.78
N LEU A 168 3.44 0.96 -13.41
CA LEU A 168 2.52 2.04 -13.02
C LEU A 168 1.08 1.62 -13.32
N HIS A 169 0.20 1.90 -12.37
CA HIS A 169 -1.17 1.45 -12.44
C HIS A 169 -2.09 2.30 -11.57
N SER A 170 -3.30 2.56 -12.07
CA SER A 170 -4.38 3.20 -11.31
C SER A 170 -5.73 2.62 -11.72
N PRO A 171 -6.56 2.13 -10.80
CA PRO A 171 -7.90 1.64 -11.10
C PRO A 171 -8.83 2.74 -11.61
N MET A 172 -8.57 3.99 -11.26
CA MET A 172 -9.35 5.15 -11.72
C MET A 172 -8.92 5.65 -13.10
N GLY A 173 -7.90 5.07 -13.72
CA GLY A 173 -7.33 5.61 -14.95
C GLY A 173 -6.79 7.03 -14.78
N SER A 174 -6.31 7.37 -13.57
CA SER A 174 -5.77 8.71 -13.23
C SER A 174 -4.63 9.12 -14.14
N PHE A 175 -3.93 8.18 -14.71
CA PHE A 175 -2.96 8.36 -15.80
C PHE A 175 -2.97 7.10 -16.67
N ARG A 176 -2.54 7.26 -17.91
CA ARG A 176 -2.43 6.13 -18.84
C ARG A 176 -0.98 5.68 -18.86
N TYR A 177 -0.73 4.53 -18.31
CA TYR A 177 0.52 3.81 -18.48
C TYR A 177 0.22 2.52 -19.25
N ARG A 178 0.92 2.32 -20.36
CA ARG A 178 0.72 1.12 -21.16
C ARG A 178 1.37 -0.06 -20.43
N LYS A 179 0.55 -0.96 -19.94
CA LYS A 179 1.01 -2.25 -19.48
C LYS A 179 1.46 -3.05 -20.69
N LEU A 180 2.71 -3.46 -20.74
CA LEU A 180 3.29 -4.18 -21.86
C LEU A 180 2.65 -5.58 -22.00
N ASN A 181 2.46 -6.26 -20.86
CA ASN A 181 1.83 -7.56 -20.83
C ASN A 181 0.55 -7.50 -20.00
N PRO A 182 -0.62 -7.80 -20.60
CA PRO A 182 -1.83 -7.95 -19.83
C PRO A 182 -1.68 -9.12 -18.87
N THR A 183 -2.21 -9.00 -17.68
CA THR A 183 -2.30 -10.11 -16.73
C THR A 183 -3.23 -11.19 -17.31
N VAL A 184 -2.71 -12.39 -17.45
CA VAL A 184 -3.49 -13.54 -17.91
C VAL A 184 -3.50 -14.56 -16.76
N PRO A 185 -4.65 -15.17 -16.47
CA PRO A 185 -5.93 -14.98 -17.12
C PRO A 185 -6.63 -13.69 -16.65
N GLU A 186 -7.34 -13.06 -17.55
CA GLU A 186 -8.29 -11.98 -17.21
C GLU A 186 -9.49 -12.48 -16.40
N ILE A 187 -9.68 -13.77 -16.35
CA ILE A 187 -10.57 -14.50 -15.46
C ILE A 187 -9.73 -15.04 -14.31
N GLY A 188 -9.95 -14.57 -13.12
CA GLY A 188 -9.22 -15.01 -11.95
C GLY A 188 -9.75 -14.36 -10.70
N ILE A 189 -9.21 -14.80 -9.58
CA ILE A 189 -9.57 -14.29 -8.27
C ILE A 189 -8.45 -13.34 -7.84
N CYS A 190 -8.82 -12.11 -7.50
CA CYS A 190 -7.87 -11.16 -6.92
C CYS A 190 -7.54 -11.57 -5.48
N LEU A 191 -6.29 -11.90 -5.21
CA LEU A 191 -5.85 -12.28 -3.86
C LEU A 191 -5.96 -11.11 -2.89
N ASP A 192 -5.70 -9.87 -3.34
CA ASP A 192 -5.90 -8.68 -2.51
C ASP A 192 -7.35 -8.57 -2.01
N PHE A 193 -8.33 -8.89 -2.87
CA PHE A 193 -9.73 -8.92 -2.45
C PHE A 193 -10.03 -10.03 -1.42
N LEU A 194 -9.43 -11.21 -1.59
CA LEU A 194 -9.78 -12.38 -0.79
C LEU A 194 -9.29 -12.31 0.65
N ASN A 195 -8.09 -11.77 0.86
CA ASN A 195 -7.38 -11.89 2.13
C ASN A 195 -6.87 -10.56 2.71
N HIS A 196 -7.36 -9.43 2.19
CA HIS A 196 -6.86 -8.12 2.51
C HIS A 196 -7.99 -7.11 2.77
N LEU A 197 -7.74 -6.15 3.65
CA LEU A 197 -8.52 -4.93 3.84
C LEU A 197 -7.62 -3.71 3.82
N ALA A 198 -8.18 -2.58 3.45
CA ALA A 198 -7.52 -1.28 3.56
C ALA A 198 -8.39 -0.31 4.39
N ILE A 199 -7.77 0.40 5.32
CA ILE A 199 -8.43 1.41 6.16
C ILE A 199 -7.76 2.75 5.87
N ASN A 200 -8.54 3.74 5.45
CA ASN A 200 -8.04 5.09 5.28
C ASN A 200 -7.95 5.85 6.62
N LYS A 201 -7.31 7.01 6.62
CA LYS A 201 -7.15 7.84 7.84
C LYS A 201 -8.46 8.25 8.53
N ASP A 202 -9.57 8.28 7.79
CA ASP A 202 -10.88 8.66 8.29
C ASP A 202 -11.68 7.44 8.83
N GLY A 203 -11.12 6.23 8.68
CA GLY A 203 -11.70 4.99 9.16
C GLY A 203 -12.55 4.24 8.14
N ASP A 204 -12.61 4.69 6.89
CA ASP A 204 -13.30 3.91 5.85
C ASP A 204 -12.54 2.63 5.54
N VAL A 205 -13.26 1.53 5.55
CA VAL A 205 -12.74 0.19 5.28
C VAL A 205 -13.09 -0.21 3.85
N SER A 206 -12.07 -0.47 3.04
CA SER A 206 -12.19 -0.84 1.63
C SER A 206 -11.66 -2.25 1.37
N ILE A 207 -12.19 -2.88 0.32
CA ILE A 207 -11.74 -4.18 -0.20
C ILE A 207 -10.37 -4.11 -0.90
N CYS A 208 -9.80 -2.94 -1.10
CA CYS A 208 -8.59 -2.76 -1.88
C CYS A 208 -7.79 -1.54 -1.44
N VAL A 209 -6.46 -1.61 -1.54
CA VAL A 209 -5.51 -0.52 -1.26
C VAL A 209 -5.46 0.56 -2.36
N ARG A 210 -6.12 0.34 -3.49
CA ARG A 210 -6.11 1.30 -4.59
C ARG A 210 -6.80 2.60 -4.19
N PHE A 211 -6.25 3.71 -4.67
CA PHE A 211 -6.86 5.01 -4.45
C PHE A 211 -8.26 5.05 -5.06
N ASP A 212 -9.27 5.21 -4.22
CA ASP A 212 -10.69 5.10 -4.56
C ASP A 212 -11.47 6.35 -4.08
N PRO A 213 -11.29 7.51 -4.75
CA PRO A 213 -11.96 8.75 -4.36
C PRO A 213 -13.48 8.68 -4.51
N LYS A 214 -13.99 7.75 -5.33
CA LYS A 214 -15.44 7.52 -5.50
C LYS A 214 -16.03 6.54 -4.49
N ARG A 215 -15.20 5.99 -3.60
CA ARG A 215 -15.62 5.05 -2.54
C ARG A 215 -16.32 3.79 -3.06
N LEU A 216 -15.95 3.33 -4.26
CA LEU A 216 -16.58 2.20 -4.95
C LEU A 216 -16.29 0.84 -4.30
N GLY A 217 -15.22 0.74 -3.52
CA GLY A 217 -14.81 -0.46 -2.79
C GLY A 217 -15.03 -0.39 -1.28
N VAL A 218 -15.63 0.70 -0.76
CA VAL A 218 -15.83 0.90 0.67
C VAL A 218 -16.98 0.04 1.19
N LEU A 219 -16.70 -0.70 2.26
CA LEU A 219 -17.67 -1.58 2.93
C LEU A 219 -18.41 -0.87 4.07
N GLY A 220 -17.79 0.13 4.68
CA GLY A 220 -18.29 0.90 5.81
C GLY A 220 -17.17 1.62 6.52
N ASN A 221 -17.43 2.09 7.76
CA ASN A 221 -16.46 2.83 8.55
C ASN A 221 -16.22 2.14 9.89
N ILE A 222 -14.95 1.98 10.28
CA ILE A 222 -14.54 1.32 11.53
C ILE A 222 -14.99 2.10 12.79
N ARG A 223 -15.35 3.37 12.67
CA ARG A 223 -15.93 4.14 13.79
C ARG A 223 -17.31 3.64 14.18
N GLU A 224 -18.07 3.12 13.21
CA GLU A 224 -19.46 2.70 13.34
C GLU A 224 -19.61 1.18 13.42
N ASN A 225 -18.67 0.45 12.83
CA ASN A 225 -18.69 -1.01 12.69
C ASN A 225 -17.41 -1.62 13.27
N THR A 226 -17.44 -2.92 13.55
CA THR A 226 -16.24 -3.71 13.82
C THR A 226 -15.61 -4.24 12.51
N LEU A 227 -14.34 -4.60 12.54
CA LEU A 227 -13.68 -5.27 11.40
C LEU A 227 -14.38 -6.59 11.05
N ASP A 228 -14.85 -7.31 12.06
CA ASP A 228 -15.56 -8.59 11.86
C ASP A 228 -16.88 -8.40 11.11
N GLU A 229 -17.66 -7.40 11.48
CA GLU A 229 -18.93 -7.05 10.79
C GLU A 229 -18.66 -6.68 9.33
N LEU A 230 -17.65 -5.86 9.07
CA LEU A 230 -17.29 -5.42 7.71
C LEU A 230 -16.74 -6.57 6.86
N TRP A 231 -15.88 -7.40 7.44
CA TRP A 231 -15.30 -8.55 6.76
C TRP A 231 -16.34 -9.60 6.37
N ASN A 232 -17.36 -9.79 7.21
CA ASN A 232 -18.45 -10.74 7.01
C ASN A 232 -19.73 -10.07 6.48
N SER A 233 -19.67 -8.81 6.06
CA SER A 233 -20.83 -8.10 5.55
C SER A 233 -21.46 -8.78 4.34
N PRO A 234 -22.79 -8.73 4.20
CA PRO A 234 -23.49 -9.30 3.04
C PRO A 234 -22.94 -8.77 1.72
N GLN A 235 -22.60 -7.49 1.66
CA GLN A 235 -21.99 -6.86 0.49
C GLN A 235 -20.67 -7.51 0.11
N ARG A 236 -19.74 -7.66 1.07
CA ARG A 236 -18.44 -8.28 0.80
C ARG A 236 -18.58 -9.75 0.39
N LEU A 237 -19.46 -10.48 1.05
CA LEU A 237 -19.73 -11.89 0.71
C LEU A 237 -20.26 -12.04 -0.71
N ALA A 238 -21.23 -11.21 -1.11
CA ALA A 238 -21.76 -11.21 -2.48
C ALA A 238 -20.67 -10.85 -3.52
N TRP A 239 -19.79 -9.90 -3.18
CA TRP A 239 -18.63 -9.56 -4.03
C TRP A 239 -17.61 -10.70 -4.10
N LYS A 240 -17.41 -11.44 -3.01
CA LYS A 240 -16.55 -12.62 -2.99
C LYS A 240 -17.08 -13.73 -3.93
N GLU A 241 -18.38 -14.00 -3.89
CA GLU A 241 -19.03 -14.94 -4.79
C GLU A 241 -18.90 -14.50 -6.26
N ALA A 242 -19.10 -13.21 -6.53
CA ALA A 242 -18.91 -12.65 -7.86
C ALA A 242 -17.46 -12.83 -8.36
N HIS A 243 -16.46 -12.60 -7.51
CA HIS A 243 -15.05 -12.86 -7.84
C HIS A 243 -14.79 -14.33 -8.15
N ILE A 244 -15.27 -15.25 -7.31
CA ILE A 244 -15.13 -16.69 -7.49
C ILE A 244 -15.79 -17.15 -8.80
N ALA A 245 -16.93 -16.56 -9.16
CA ALA A 245 -17.63 -16.82 -10.41
C ALA A 245 -17.03 -16.13 -11.65
N GLY A 246 -15.87 -15.43 -11.52
CA GLY A 246 -15.26 -14.67 -12.61
C GLY A 246 -16.03 -13.41 -13.02
N ARG A 247 -16.95 -12.93 -12.19
CA ARG A 247 -17.85 -11.81 -12.47
C ARG A 247 -17.43 -10.53 -11.73
N ARG A 248 -16.15 -10.16 -11.84
CA ARG A 248 -15.64 -8.90 -11.26
C ARG A 248 -16.33 -7.64 -11.79
N ASP A 249 -16.96 -7.74 -12.96
CA ASP A 249 -17.80 -6.71 -13.56
C ASP A 249 -18.95 -6.27 -12.62
N LYS A 250 -19.36 -7.14 -11.69
CA LYS A 250 -20.39 -6.87 -10.69
C LYS A 250 -19.89 -6.09 -9.47
N ILE A 251 -18.58 -5.88 -9.37
CA ILE A 251 -17.98 -5.17 -8.24
C ILE A 251 -17.51 -3.80 -8.73
N PRO A 252 -18.12 -2.69 -8.25
CA PRO A 252 -17.90 -1.37 -8.81
C PRO A 252 -16.43 -0.97 -8.95
N LEU A 253 -15.62 -1.16 -7.89
CA LEU A 253 -14.19 -0.85 -7.93
C LEU A 253 -13.42 -1.78 -8.87
N CYS A 254 -13.77 -3.06 -8.90
CA CYS A 254 -13.03 -4.08 -9.67
C CYS A 254 -13.34 -4.07 -11.15
N SER A 255 -14.51 -3.57 -11.55
CA SER A 255 -14.95 -3.52 -12.95
C SER A 255 -14.02 -2.69 -13.84
N TYR A 256 -13.36 -1.67 -13.26
CA TYR A 256 -12.41 -0.79 -13.97
C TYR A 256 -10.94 -1.17 -13.68
N CYS A 257 -10.69 -2.15 -12.84
CA CYS A 257 -9.33 -2.50 -12.44
C CYS A 257 -8.58 -3.17 -13.59
N GLN A 258 -7.42 -2.60 -13.93
CA GLN A 258 -6.48 -3.17 -14.91
C GLN A 258 -5.48 -4.15 -14.28
N PHE A 259 -5.53 -4.29 -12.97
CA PHE A 259 -4.53 -4.97 -12.16
C PHE A 259 -5.17 -6.09 -11.38
N TRP A 260 -5.37 -7.22 -11.98
CA TRP A 260 -5.94 -8.33 -11.25
C TRP A 260 -5.39 -9.66 -11.70
N GLY A 261 -5.50 -10.64 -10.84
CA GLY A 261 -4.97 -11.98 -11.07
C GLY A 261 -3.50 -12.13 -10.69
N VAL A 262 -2.66 -11.09 -10.80
CA VAL A 262 -1.25 -11.13 -10.37
C VAL A 262 -0.95 -9.90 -9.52
N PRO A 263 -0.59 -10.05 -8.24
CA PRO A 263 -0.32 -8.92 -7.35
C PRO A 263 0.97 -8.17 -7.68
N THR A 264 1.81 -8.72 -8.53
CA THR A 264 3.11 -8.17 -8.88
C THR A 264 3.12 -7.74 -10.34
N GLY A 265 3.61 -6.60 -10.65
CA GLY A 265 3.89 -6.20 -12.02
C GLY A 265 5.02 -7.02 -12.65
N PHE A 266 4.92 -8.34 -12.56
CA PHE A 266 5.86 -9.27 -13.18
C PHE A 266 5.80 -9.13 -14.69
N ASP A 267 6.92 -8.82 -15.30
CA ASP A 267 7.10 -8.84 -16.74
C ASP A 267 7.70 -10.19 -17.15
N PRO A 268 6.95 -11.05 -17.83
CA PRO A 268 7.48 -12.34 -18.26
C PRO A 268 8.68 -12.22 -19.21
N SER A 269 8.86 -11.11 -19.90
CA SER A 269 10.01 -10.89 -20.78
C SER A 269 11.34 -10.70 -20.02
N GLU A 270 11.29 -10.45 -18.71
CA GLU A 270 12.50 -10.33 -17.88
C GLU A 270 13.03 -11.67 -17.35
N VAL A 271 12.37 -12.78 -17.64
CA VAL A 271 12.76 -14.14 -17.16
C VAL A 271 13.37 -14.97 -18.27
N ALA A 272 13.42 -14.47 -19.48
CA ALA A 272 13.99 -15.17 -20.63
C ALA A 272 15.43 -14.71 -20.89
N ASP A 273 16.34 -14.96 -19.92
CA ASP A 273 17.80 -15.06 -20.17
C ASP A 273 18.46 -15.90 -19.07
#